data_56d3ca137e503629f23b051a2ad44ccf
#
_entry.id   56d3ca137e503629f23b051a2ad44ccf
#
_cell.length_a   1.000
_cell.length_b   1.000
_cell.length_c   1.000
_cell.angle_alpha   90.00
_cell.angle_beta   90.00
_cell.angle_gamma   90.00
#
_symmetry.space_group_name_H-M   'P 1'
#
loop_
_entity.id
_entity.type
_entity.pdbx_description
1 polymer ?
#
loop_
_entity_poly.entity_id
_entity_poly.type
_entity_poly.pdbx_seq_one_letter_code
_entity_poly.pdbx_strand_id
1 'polypeptide(L)'
;MTNSENFIGAMSSMYNTLAANRAYLDSLNVFPVPDSDTGTNLCRTVKGGADAVRRMEQLGVTDLLEKSAKAMLRSARGNSGVIISALFKGFSDHMSRLGAFTPSELSAAFDSALKSACRVIGRPIFKGTVLSIVIACRNELSKSKFSTTKEAFSILAPAAEEALRQTRFDLEETRNAGVVDSGAAGLTLMIGAVDSFLSRKGEPKSLQKGEQILFKKHAPLPASEYTYCTEFIVLRKNKMSEEELEKRLSGVGGSVIVVGDGEIIKVHLHTNDPGKAMELSSPFGALTDIKIDNMALQAEQNRR
;
A
#
# COMPACT_ATOMS: atom_id res chain seq x y z
N MET A 1 13.61 -4.29 -15.05
CA MET A 1 12.48 -3.85 -15.91
C MET A 1 13.03 -2.84 -16.90
N THR A 2 13.63 -3.31 -17.97
CA THR A 2 14.28 -2.41 -18.95
C THR A 2 13.37 -2.10 -20.14
N ASN A 3 12.22 -2.76 -20.26
CA ASN A 3 11.25 -2.49 -21.30
C ASN A 3 9.81 -2.44 -20.74
N SER A 4 8.93 -1.84 -21.52
CA SER A 4 7.54 -1.56 -21.18
C SER A 4 6.72 -2.84 -20.94
N GLU A 5 6.94 -3.87 -21.75
CA GLU A 5 6.26 -5.17 -21.62
C GLU A 5 6.56 -5.84 -20.28
N ASN A 6 7.85 -5.81 -19.85
CA ASN A 6 8.22 -6.35 -18.54
C ASN A 6 7.60 -5.57 -17.38
N PHE A 7 7.46 -4.25 -17.51
CA PHE A 7 6.77 -3.45 -16.49
C PHE A 7 5.29 -3.79 -16.41
N ILE A 8 4.59 -3.82 -17.54
CA ILE A 8 3.16 -4.14 -17.63
C ILE A 8 2.91 -5.57 -17.12
N GLY A 9 3.76 -6.51 -17.51
CA GLY A 9 3.68 -7.90 -17.03
C GLY A 9 3.91 -8.01 -15.53
N ALA A 10 4.87 -7.28 -14.97
CA ALA A 10 5.12 -7.24 -13.54
C ALA A 10 3.93 -6.64 -12.75
N MET A 11 3.34 -5.53 -13.23
CA MET A 11 2.12 -4.95 -12.63
C MET A 11 0.96 -5.95 -12.62
N SER A 12 0.75 -6.65 -13.73
CA SER A 12 -0.27 -7.70 -13.85
C SER A 12 0.00 -8.88 -12.90
N SER A 13 1.26 -9.32 -12.78
CA SER A 13 1.67 -10.40 -11.87
C SER A 13 1.44 -10.01 -10.41
N MET A 14 1.78 -8.78 -10.01
CA MET A 14 1.49 -8.28 -8.66
C MET A 14 0.00 -8.32 -8.35
N TYR A 15 -0.84 -7.81 -9.26
CA TYR A 15 -2.29 -7.86 -9.07
C TYR A 15 -2.83 -9.29 -8.96
N ASN A 16 -2.45 -10.16 -9.89
CA ASN A 16 -2.92 -11.56 -9.90
C ASN A 16 -2.53 -12.30 -8.62
N THR A 17 -1.31 -12.09 -8.15
CA THR A 17 -0.82 -12.69 -6.91
C THR A 17 -1.60 -12.20 -5.69
N LEU A 18 -1.87 -10.89 -5.59
CA LEU A 18 -2.71 -10.35 -4.53
C LEU A 18 -4.14 -10.88 -4.60
N ALA A 19 -4.73 -10.94 -5.79
CA ALA A 19 -6.08 -11.44 -5.99
C ALA A 19 -6.24 -12.91 -5.57
N ALA A 20 -5.25 -13.74 -5.90
CA ALA A 20 -5.19 -15.15 -5.48
C ALA A 20 -5.04 -15.34 -3.96
N ASN A 21 -4.43 -14.36 -3.27
CA ASN A 21 -4.20 -14.40 -1.82
C ASN A 21 -5.10 -13.44 -1.03
N ARG A 22 -6.12 -12.84 -1.65
CA ARG A 22 -6.96 -11.81 -1.06
C ARG A 22 -7.56 -12.23 0.28
N ALA A 23 -8.27 -13.36 0.31
CA ALA A 23 -8.94 -13.85 1.51
C ALA A 23 -7.94 -14.16 2.64
N TYR A 24 -6.75 -14.66 2.30
CA TYR A 24 -5.68 -14.87 3.27
C TYR A 24 -5.19 -13.55 3.85
N LEU A 25 -4.93 -12.53 3.03
CA LEU A 25 -4.53 -11.20 3.50
C LEU A 25 -5.62 -10.53 4.36
N ASP A 26 -6.89 -10.66 3.97
CA ASP A 26 -8.02 -10.16 4.76
C ASP A 26 -8.04 -10.83 6.14
N SER A 27 -7.74 -12.13 6.23
CA SER A 27 -7.71 -12.89 7.49
C SER A 27 -6.54 -12.51 8.42
N LEU A 28 -5.46 -11.91 7.90
CA LEU A 28 -4.32 -11.44 8.70
C LEU A 28 -4.57 -10.05 9.33
N ASN A 29 -5.62 -9.36 8.94
CA ASN A 29 -5.85 -7.97 9.29
C ASN A 29 -6.31 -7.82 10.76
N VAL A 30 -5.34 -7.60 11.67
CA VAL A 30 -5.58 -7.40 13.11
C VAL A 30 -5.16 -6.00 13.59
N PHE A 31 -4.49 -5.21 12.75
CA PHE A 31 -3.95 -3.89 13.08
C PHE A 31 -4.01 -2.94 11.85
N PRO A 32 -4.24 -1.65 12.02
CA PRO A 32 -4.66 -0.94 13.25
C PRO A 32 -6.15 -1.12 13.57
N VAL A 33 -6.96 -1.51 12.60
CA VAL A 33 -8.39 -1.82 12.72
C VAL A 33 -8.63 -3.20 12.11
N PRO A 34 -9.22 -4.15 12.85
CA PRO A 34 -9.43 -5.52 12.39
C PRO A 34 -10.75 -5.64 11.60
N ASP A 35 -10.84 -4.95 10.49
CA ASP A 35 -12.01 -4.95 9.59
C ASP A 35 -11.96 -6.01 8.49
N SER A 36 -10.85 -6.80 8.46
CA SER A 36 -10.65 -7.91 7.52
C SER A 36 -10.75 -7.49 6.05
N ASP A 37 -10.21 -6.35 5.68
CA ASP A 37 -10.31 -5.79 4.33
C ASP A 37 -8.98 -5.45 3.66
N THR A 38 -7.83 -5.69 4.32
CA THR A 38 -6.50 -5.33 3.80
C THR A 38 -6.23 -5.94 2.43
N GLY A 39 -6.50 -7.23 2.24
CA GLY A 39 -6.30 -7.90 0.95
C GLY A 39 -7.20 -7.32 -0.14
N THR A 40 -8.45 -7.05 0.20
CA THR A 40 -9.42 -6.42 -0.68
C THR A 40 -8.97 -5.01 -1.11
N ASN A 41 -8.47 -4.20 -0.16
CA ASN A 41 -7.98 -2.85 -0.40
C ASN A 41 -6.70 -2.82 -1.25
N LEU A 42 -5.74 -3.71 -0.96
CA LEU A 42 -4.53 -3.87 -1.77
C LEU A 42 -4.84 -4.31 -3.20
N CYS A 43 -5.72 -5.30 -3.38
CA CYS A 43 -6.15 -5.74 -4.71
C CYS A 43 -6.75 -4.60 -5.52
N ARG A 44 -7.66 -3.80 -4.94
CA ARG A 44 -8.26 -2.64 -5.62
C ARG A 44 -7.22 -1.61 -6.03
N THR A 45 -6.33 -1.28 -5.11
CA THR A 45 -5.29 -0.27 -5.32
C THR A 45 -4.35 -0.68 -6.45
N VAL A 46 -3.80 -1.90 -6.40
CA VAL A 46 -2.84 -2.38 -7.39
C VAL A 46 -3.53 -2.65 -8.74
N LYS A 47 -4.78 -3.11 -8.73
CA LYS A 47 -5.59 -3.26 -9.95
C LYS A 47 -5.70 -1.94 -10.71
N GLY A 48 -5.97 -0.83 -10.01
CA GLY A 48 -6.03 0.50 -10.64
C GLY A 48 -4.75 0.85 -11.38
N GLY A 49 -3.59 0.60 -10.79
CA GLY A 49 -2.29 0.81 -11.44
C GLY A 49 -2.04 -0.11 -12.64
N ALA A 50 -2.37 -1.40 -12.49
CA ALA A 50 -2.19 -2.38 -13.57
C ALA A 50 -3.11 -2.10 -14.78
N ASP A 51 -4.37 -1.80 -14.53
CA ASP A 51 -5.35 -1.48 -15.59
C ASP A 51 -4.96 -0.20 -16.35
N ALA A 52 -4.42 0.80 -15.65
CA ALA A 52 -4.03 2.08 -16.25
C ALA A 52 -2.92 1.97 -17.30
N VAL A 53 -2.10 0.91 -17.25
CA VAL A 53 -0.96 0.73 -18.16
C VAL A 53 -1.09 -0.47 -19.08
N ARG A 54 -2.15 -1.25 -18.96
CA ARG A 54 -2.34 -2.57 -19.60
C ARG A 54 -2.15 -2.60 -21.12
N ARG A 55 -2.33 -1.48 -21.80
CA ARG A 55 -2.24 -1.36 -23.28
C ARG A 55 -1.39 -0.16 -23.68
N MET A 56 -0.31 0.09 -22.93
CA MET A 56 0.51 1.28 -23.12
C MET A 56 1.97 0.92 -23.40
N GLU A 57 2.21 -0.16 -24.17
CA GLU A 57 3.54 -0.67 -24.51
C GLU A 57 4.41 0.36 -25.23
N GLN A 58 3.78 1.36 -25.87
CA GLN A 58 4.47 2.46 -26.57
C GLN A 58 5.12 3.49 -25.63
N LEU A 59 4.74 3.50 -24.35
CA LEU A 59 5.31 4.43 -23.37
C LEU A 59 6.62 3.90 -22.77
N GLY A 60 7.50 4.79 -22.36
CA GLY A 60 8.67 4.45 -21.58
C GLY A 60 8.33 3.91 -20.19
N VAL A 61 9.25 3.17 -19.57
CA VAL A 61 9.01 2.55 -18.24
C VAL A 61 8.76 3.61 -17.17
N THR A 62 9.41 4.75 -17.23
CA THR A 62 9.19 5.86 -16.28
C THR A 62 7.80 6.46 -16.39
N ASP A 63 7.29 6.63 -17.62
CA ASP A 63 5.93 7.13 -17.85
C ASP A 63 4.87 6.12 -17.38
N LEU A 64 5.11 4.83 -17.63
CA LEU A 64 4.25 3.75 -17.16
C LEU A 64 4.21 3.70 -15.64
N LEU A 65 5.36 3.88 -14.98
CA LEU A 65 5.48 3.89 -13.53
C LEU A 65 4.71 5.08 -12.94
N GLU A 66 4.84 6.27 -13.52
CA GLU A 66 4.10 7.47 -13.09
C GLU A 66 2.60 7.31 -13.26
N LYS A 67 2.15 6.80 -14.43
CA LYS A 67 0.72 6.54 -14.68
C LYS A 67 0.16 5.49 -13.71
N SER A 68 0.90 4.42 -13.45
CA SER A 68 0.52 3.41 -12.47
C SER A 68 0.40 4.00 -11.08
N ALA A 69 1.37 4.79 -10.63
CA ALA A 69 1.37 5.41 -9.30
C ALA A 69 0.17 6.36 -9.12
N LYS A 70 -0.12 7.21 -10.11
CA LYS A 70 -1.30 8.10 -10.11
C LYS A 70 -2.61 7.30 -10.06
N ALA A 71 -2.72 6.25 -10.84
CA ALA A 71 -3.92 5.40 -10.87
C ALA A 71 -4.09 4.60 -9.56
N MET A 72 -3.00 4.12 -8.97
CA MET A 72 -3.02 3.48 -7.66
C MET A 72 -3.52 4.44 -6.58
N LEU A 73 -3.06 5.69 -6.57
CA LEU A 73 -3.52 6.70 -5.62
C LEU A 73 -5.04 6.95 -5.75
N ARG A 74 -5.55 7.11 -6.98
CA ARG A 74 -6.99 7.28 -7.24
C ARG A 74 -7.81 6.07 -6.79
N SER A 75 -7.28 4.87 -6.99
CA SER A 75 -7.96 3.60 -6.64
C SER A 75 -7.72 3.15 -5.20
N ALA A 76 -6.87 3.85 -4.45
CA ALA A 76 -6.50 3.50 -3.09
C ALA A 76 -7.72 3.40 -2.17
N ARG A 77 -7.75 2.35 -1.33
CA ARG A 77 -8.78 2.11 -0.33
C ARG A 77 -8.16 1.68 0.99
N GLY A 78 -8.76 2.14 2.08
CA GLY A 78 -8.31 1.87 3.43
C GLY A 78 -6.89 2.39 3.70
N ASN A 79 -6.42 2.27 4.94
CA ASN A 79 -5.05 2.63 5.32
C ASN A 79 -4.00 1.89 4.46
N SER A 80 -4.17 0.58 4.25
CA SER A 80 -3.23 -0.25 3.51
C SER A 80 -3.07 0.17 2.06
N GLY A 81 -4.19 0.46 1.36
CA GLY A 81 -4.16 0.92 -0.03
C GLY A 81 -3.52 2.29 -0.18
N VAL A 82 -3.82 3.23 0.73
CA VAL A 82 -3.23 4.57 0.68
C VAL A 82 -1.73 4.52 0.96
N ILE A 83 -1.28 3.74 1.94
CA ILE A 83 0.15 3.57 2.25
C ILE A 83 0.90 2.94 1.07
N ILE A 84 0.38 1.86 0.47
CA ILE A 84 1.00 1.24 -0.72
C ILE A 84 1.04 2.23 -1.90
N SER A 85 -0.01 3.01 -2.13
CA SER A 85 0.01 4.02 -3.20
C SER A 85 1.05 5.12 -2.94
N ALA A 86 1.24 5.52 -1.68
CA ALA A 86 2.29 6.47 -1.30
C ALA A 86 3.70 5.90 -1.48
N LEU A 87 3.91 4.62 -1.17
CA LEU A 87 5.17 3.91 -1.45
C LEU A 87 5.46 3.91 -2.96
N PHE A 88 4.47 3.53 -3.78
CA PHE A 88 4.61 3.55 -5.23
C PHE A 88 4.87 4.94 -5.78
N LYS A 89 4.18 5.96 -5.24
CA LYS A 89 4.42 7.35 -5.63
C LYS A 89 5.85 7.79 -5.34
N GLY A 90 6.35 7.58 -4.12
CA GLY A 90 7.72 7.95 -3.76
C GLY A 90 8.77 7.23 -4.60
N PHE A 91 8.55 5.95 -4.91
CA PHE A 91 9.40 5.17 -5.82
C PHE A 91 9.36 5.74 -7.25
N SER A 92 8.16 6.03 -7.76
CA SER A 92 7.94 6.62 -9.08
C SER A 92 8.59 8.00 -9.20
N ASP A 93 8.39 8.88 -8.23
CA ASP A 93 8.97 10.23 -8.21
C ASP A 93 10.50 10.21 -8.29
N HIS A 94 11.14 9.22 -7.66
CA HIS A 94 12.59 9.05 -7.75
C HIS A 94 13.02 8.62 -9.16
N MET A 95 12.42 7.56 -9.70
CA MET A 95 12.78 7.01 -10.99
C MET A 95 12.47 7.96 -12.16
N SER A 96 11.35 8.68 -12.10
CA SER A 96 10.95 9.62 -13.14
C SER A 96 11.91 10.83 -13.26
N ARG A 97 12.51 11.27 -12.15
CA ARG A 97 13.53 12.34 -12.18
C ARG A 97 14.78 11.95 -12.95
N LEU A 98 15.08 10.67 -13.04
CA LEU A 98 16.24 10.15 -13.77
C LEU A 98 15.99 10.02 -15.28
N GLY A 99 14.73 10.13 -15.72
CA GLY A 99 14.33 9.94 -17.11
C GLY A 99 14.49 8.51 -17.64
N ALA A 100 15.01 7.59 -16.82
CA ALA A 100 15.20 6.18 -17.16
C ALA A 100 15.09 5.29 -15.92
N PHE A 101 14.62 4.07 -16.12
CA PHE A 101 14.59 3.07 -15.05
C PHE A 101 15.99 2.44 -14.90
N THR A 102 16.70 2.84 -13.86
CA THR A 102 18.10 2.43 -13.62
C THR A 102 18.18 1.48 -12.43
N PRO A 103 18.62 0.21 -12.61
CA PRO A 103 18.69 -0.77 -11.52
C PRO A 103 19.53 -0.32 -10.32
N SER A 104 20.65 0.36 -10.52
CA SER A 104 21.52 0.87 -9.43
C SER A 104 20.82 1.88 -8.52
N GLU A 105 19.74 2.51 -8.99
CA GLU A 105 18.96 3.50 -8.23
C GLU A 105 17.83 2.88 -7.38
N LEU A 106 17.64 1.57 -7.43
CA LEU A 106 16.56 0.91 -6.70
C LEU A 106 16.64 1.16 -5.20
N SER A 107 17.83 1.14 -4.59
CA SER A 107 17.97 1.41 -3.16
C SER A 107 17.50 2.83 -2.80
N ALA A 108 17.87 3.84 -3.60
CA ALA A 108 17.44 5.22 -3.43
C ALA A 108 15.94 5.40 -3.71
N ALA A 109 15.39 4.63 -4.66
CA ALA A 109 13.96 4.63 -4.93
C ALA A 109 13.16 4.03 -3.75
N PHE A 110 13.63 2.97 -3.12
CA PHE A 110 13.03 2.44 -1.88
C PHE A 110 13.14 3.42 -0.71
N ASP A 111 14.23 4.18 -0.59
CA ASP A 111 14.35 5.24 0.41
C ASP A 111 13.35 6.37 0.15
N SER A 112 13.16 6.76 -1.10
CA SER A 112 12.15 7.75 -1.51
C SER A 112 10.72 7.26 -1.24
N ALA A 113 10.44 5.99 -1.51
CA ALA A 113 9.18 5.33 -1.18
C ALA A 113 8.91 5.39 0.33
N LEU A 114 9.88 5.01 1.15
CA LEU A 114 9.79 5.07 2.61
C LEU A 114 9.48 6.48 3.10
N LYS A 115 10.21 7.50 2.61
CA LYS A 115 9.97 8.91 2.96
C LYS A 115 8.57 9.37 2.59
N SER A 116 8.05 8.93 1.43
CA SER A 116 6.69 9.25 1.01
C SER A 116 5.63 8.64 1.93
N ALA A 117 5.76 7.35 2.26
CA ALA A 117 4.85 6.68 3.17
C ALA A 117 4.91 7.24 4.60
N CYS A 118 6.09 7.56 5.12
CA CYS A 118 6.24 8.16 6.46
C CYS A 118 5.55 9.52 6.56
N ARG A 119 5.61 10.36 5.51
CA ARG A 119 4.86 11.63 5.48
C ARG A 119 3.36 11.42 5.58
N VAL A 120 2.87 10.41 4.89
CA VAL A 120 1.45 10.06 4.84
C VAL A 120 0.94 9.51 6.18
N ILE A 121 1.76 8.72 6.87
CA ILE A 121 1.39 8.14 8.17
C ILE A 121 1.48 9.18 9.30
N GLY A 122 2.17 10.31 9.08
CA GLY A 122 2.33 11.39 10.08
C GLY A 122 3.06 10.98 11.36
N ARG A 123 3.77 9.84 11.34
CA ARG A 123 4.42 9.24 12.52
C ARG A 123 5.80 8.68 12.15
N PRO A 124 6.72 8.56 13.12
CA PRO A 124 7.97 7.85 12.89
C PRO A 124 7.72 6.38 12.53
N ILE A 125 8.72 5.76 11.91
CA ILE A 125 8.68 4.40 11.39
C ILE A 125 8.17 3.41 12.45
N PHE A 126 7.04 2.75 12.17
CA PHE A 126 6.57 1.63 12.96
C PHE A 126 7.28 0.35 12.51
N LYS A 127 8.05 -0.26 13.42
CA LYS A 127 8.47 -1.64 13.24
C LYS A 127 7.24 -2.56 13.21
N GLY A 128 7.35 -3.64 12.46
CA GLY A 128 6.31 -4.66 12.43
C GLY A 128 5.19 -4.40 11.41
N THR A 129 5.37 -3.42 10.52
CA THR A 129 4.40 -3.09 9.47
C THR A 129 5.03 -3.20 8.07
N VAL A 130 4.25 -2.88 7.05
CA VAL A 130 4.73 -2.79 5.65
C VAL A 130 6.02 -1.98 5.50
N LEU A 131 6.27 -0.99 6.38
CA LEU A 131 7.49 -0.19 6.35
C LEU A 131 8.74 -1.02 6.70
N SER A 132 8.62 -2.06 7.54
CA SER A 132 9.72 -2.99 7.84
C SER A 132 10.21 -3.71 6.59
N ILE A 133 9.29 -4.07 5.68
CA ILE A 133 9.64 -4.68 4.39
C ILE A 133 10.43 -3.71 3.52
N VAL A 134 9.97 -2.47 3.42
CA VAL A 134 10.65 -1.43 2.62
C VAL A 134 12.06 -1.17 3.14
N ILE A 135 12.24 -1.09 4.46
CA ILE A 135 13.53 -0.89 5.12
C ILE A 135 14.47 -2.08 4.84
N ALA A 136 13.98 -3.31 4.99
CA ALA A 136 14.76 -4.50 4.73
C ALA A 136 15.23 -4.55 3.27
N CYS A 137 14.34 -4.29 2.32
CA CYS A 137 14.64 -4.22 0.90
C CYS A 137 15.70 -3.16 0.58
N ARG A 138 15.51 -1.93 1.08
CA ARG A 138 16.49 -0.84 0.91
C ARG A 138 17.87 -1.23 1.45
N ASN A 139 17.91 -1.77 2.66
CA ASN A 139 19.16 -2.14 3.34
C ASN A 139 19.88 -3.26 2.60
N GLU A 140 19.14 -4.24 2.07
CA GLU A 140 19.72 -5.35 1.34
C GLU A 140 20.29 -4.90 0.00
N LEU A 141 19.58 -4.07 -0.76
CA LEU A 141 20.08 -3.49 -2.00
C LEU A 141 21.34 -2.65 -1.79
N SER A 142 21.44 -1.91 -0.68
CA SER A 142 22.62 -1.07 -0.39
C SER A 142 23.88 -1.88 -0.10
N LYS A 143 23.76 -3.14 0.29
CA LYS A 143 24.88 -4.05 0.62
C LYS A 143 25.23 -4.99 -0.55
N SER A 144 24.32 -5.16 -1.49
CA SER A 144 24.43 -6.16 -2.56
C SER A 144 24.90 -5.54 -3.86
N LYS A 145 25.58 -6.35 -4.69
CA LYS A 145 25.94 -5.99 -6.06
C LYS A 145 24.94 -6.64 -7.02
N PHE A 146 24.38 -5.86 -7.93
CA PHE A 146 23.48 -6.31 -8.99
C PHE A 146 23.60 -5.36 -10.19
N SER A 147 23.36 -5.88 -11.37
CA SER A 147 23.43 -5.14 -12.63
C SER A 147 22.08 -5.04 -13.34
N THR A 148 21.16 -5.92 -13.00
CA THR A 148 19.85 -6.02 -13.62
C THR A 148 18.73 -5.96 -12.60
N THR A 149 17.55 -5.53 -13.03
CA THR A 149 16.34 -5.55 -12.20
C THR A 149 15.99 -6.97 -11.74
N LYS A 150 16.23 -7.97 -12.59
CA LYS A 150 16.01 -9.38 -12.23
C LYS A 150 16.90 -9.80 -11.04
N GLU A 151 18.18 -9.51 -11.09
CA GLU A 151 19.10 -9.80 -9.97
C GLU A 151 18.68 -9.06 -8.70
N ALA A 152 18.31 -7.79 -8.82
CA ALA A 152 17.83 -7.02 -7.66
C ALA A 152 16.59 -7.67 -7.01
N PHE A 153 15.57 -8.06 -7.77
CA PHE A 153 14.38 -8.68 -7.21
C PHE A 153 14.63 -10.09 -6.66
N SER A 154 15.57 -10.86 -7.21
CA SER A 154 16.00 -12.13 -6.64
C SER A 154 16.70 -11.99 -5.27
N ILE A 155 17.26 -10.80 -4.99
CA ILE A 155 17.81 -10.43 -3.67
C ILE A 155 16.69 -9.92 -2.75
N LEU A 156 15.77 -9.13 -3.28
CA LEU A 156 14.69 -8.52 -2.50
C LEU A 156 13.67 -9.52 -1.96
N ALA A 157 13.32 -10.54 -2.75
CA ALA A 157 12.28 -11.49 -2.37
C ALA A 157 12.60 -12.22 -1.05
N PRO A 158 13.76 -12.85 -0.85
CA PRO A 158 14.10 -13.48 0.42
C PRO A 158 14.26 -12.49 1.58
N ALA A 159 14.76 -11.27 1.32
CA ALA A 159 14.87 -10.23 2.34
C ALA A 159 13.49 -9.77 2.83
N ALA A 160 12.52 -9.63 1.92
CA ALA A 160 11.14 -9.29 2.25
C ALA A 160 10.46 -10.41 3.05
N GLU A 161 10.67 -11.68 2.70
CA GLU A 161 10.14 -12.83 3.43
C GLU A 161 10.69 -12.91 4.86
N GLU A 162 11.99 -12.68 5.05
CA GLU A 162 12.57 -12.66 6.39
C GLU A 162 12.03 -11.52 7.23
N ALA A 163 11.95 -10.30 6.67
CA ALA A 163 11.35 -9.16 7.36
C ALA A 163 9.88 -9.41 7.70
N LEU A 164 9.12 -10.07 6.82
CA LEU A 164 7.74 -10.44 7.07
C LEU A 164 7.61 -11.35 8.31
N ARG A 165 8.44 -12.39 8.42
CA ARG A 165 8.44 -13.29 9.59
C ARG A 165 8.62 -12.53 10.91
N GLN A 166 9.46 -11.49 10.92
CA GLN A 166 9.72 -10.68 12.11
C GLN A 166 8.52 -9.82 12.52
N THR A 167 7.66 -9.40 11.59
CA THR A 167 6.47 -8.57 11.93
C THR A 167 5.53 -9.24 12.91
N ARG A 168 5.54 -10.58 12.99
CA ARG A 168 4.75 -11.35 13.96
C ARG A 168 5.09 -11.01 15.41
N PHE A 169 6.32 -10.55 15.67
CA PHE A 169 6.83 -10.33 17.02
C PHE A 169 6.95 -8.86 17.41
N ASP A 170 6.88 -7.96 16.43
CA ASP A 170 7.16 -6.54 16.62
C ASP A 170 5.97 -5.78 17.23
N LEU A 171 4.74 -6.06 16.80
CA LEU A 171 3.52 -5.44 17.32
C LEU A 171 2.83 -6.37 18.32
N GLU A 172 2.19 -5.78 19.33
CA GLU A 172 1.43 -6.53 20.33
C GLU A 172 0.25 -7.26 19.70
N GLU A 173 -0.48 -6.61 18.79
CA GLU A 173 -1.64 -7.14 18.10
C GLU A 173 -1.27 -8.36 17.25
N THR A 174 -0.22 -8.28 16.44
CA THR A 174 0.24 -9.40 15.61
C THR A 174 0.79 -10.55 16.47
N ARG A 175 1.48 -10.23 17.55
CA ARG A 175 2.03 -11.21 18.49
C ARG A 175 0.92 -11.97 19.22
N ASN A 176 -0.09 -11.25 19.72
CA ASN A 176 -1.23 -11.85 20.44
C ASN A 176 -2.10 -12.69 19.51
N ALA A 177 -2.27 -12.26 18.26
CA ALA A 177 -2.98 -13.00 17.23
C ALA A 177 -2.16 -14.16 16.65
N GLY A 178 -0.83 -14.15 16.81
CA GLY A 178 0.06 -15.15 16.25
C GLY A 178 0.20 -15.07 14.72
N VAL A 179 -0.09 -13.89 14.13
CA VAL A 179 -0.05 -13.66 12.68
C VAL A 179 1.03 -12.64 12.31
N VAL A 180 1.39 -12.59 11.03
CA VAL A 180 2.22 -11.52 10.47
C VAL A 180 1.36 -10.29 10.11
N ASP A 181 1.99 -9.13 9.93
CA ASP A 181 1.26 -7.94 9.45
C ASP A 181 0.71 -8.15 8.05
N SER A 182 -0.58 -7.84 7.86
CA SER A 182 -1.30 -8.06 6.59
C SER A 182 -0.78 -7.17 5.46
N GLY A 183 -0.47 -5.90 5.74
CA GLY A 183 0.12 -4.97 4.77
C GLY A 183 1.52 -5.40 4.34
N ALA A 184 2.35 -5.84 5.30
CA ALA A 184 3.68 -6.40 5.04
C ALA A 184 3.59 -7.68 4.19
N ALA A 185 2.64 -8.58 4.49
CA ALA A 185 2.41 -9.78 3.68
C ALA A 185 2.03 -9.42 2.23
N GLY A 186 1.16 -8.42 2.05
CA GLY A 186 0.79 -7.92 0.72
C GLY A 186 1.98 -7.39 -0.07
N LEU A 187 2.84 -6.55 0.53
CA LEU A 187 4.03 -6.03 -0.16
C LEU A 187 5.05 -7.15 -0.46
N THR A 188 5.24 -8.09 0.46
CA THR A 188 6.11 -9.26 0.24
C THR A 188 5.63 -10.10 -0.95
N LEU A 189 4.33 -10.35 -1.06
CA LEU A 189 3.73 -11.01 -2.21
C LEU A 189 3.96 -10.24 -3.51
N MET A 190 3.85 -8.92 -3.50
CA MET A 190 4.12 -8.10 -4.69
C MET A 190 5.58 -8.19 -5.13
N ILE A 191 6.53 -8.13 -4.21
CA ILE A 191 7.96 -8.28 -4.50
C ILE A 191 8.25 -9.67 -5.07
N GLY A 192 7.73 -10.72 -4.44
CA GLY A 192 7.86 -12.10 -4.92
C GLY A 192 7.23 -12.33 -6.30
N ALA A 193 6.11 -11.66 -6.60
CA ALA A 193 5.46 -11.70 -7.91
C ALA A 193 6.36 -11.09 -9.01
N VAL A 194 7.02 -9.98 -8.71
CA VAL A 194 7.98 -9.36 -9.64
C VAL A 194 9.20 -10.26 -9.86
N ASP A 195 9.77 -10.85 -8.79
CA ASP A 195 10.90 -11.81 -8.93
C ASP A 195 10.50 -13.02 -9.77
N SER A 196 9.35 -13.63 -9.48
CA SER A 196 8.86 -14.79 -10.22
C SER A 196 8.63 -14.49 -11.70
N PHE A 197 8.01 -13.34 -12.00
CA PHE A 197 7.78 -12.89 -13.36
C PHE A 197 9.09 -12.66 -14.13
N LEU A 198 10.03 -11.89 -13.57
CA LEU A 198 11.31 -11.57 -14.21
C LEU A 198 12.21 -12.81 -14.34
N SER A 199 12.11 -13.77 -13.43
CA SER A 199 12.87 -15.02 -13.43
C SER A 199 12.21 -16.12 -14.21
N ARG A 200 10.98 -15.93 -14.74
CA ARG A 200 10.18 -16.94 -15.43
C ARG A 200 9.98 -18.21 -14.60
N LYS A 201 9.84 -18.08 -13.29
CA LYS A 201 9.68 -19.19 -12.32
C LYS A 201 8.24 -19.74 -12.24
N GLY A 202 7.31 -19.26 -13.07
CA GLY A 202 5.87 -19.53 -12.94
C GLY A 202 5.20 -18.64 -11.90
N GLU A 203 3.92 -18.91 -11.59
CA GLU A 203 3.21 -18.12 -10.57
C GLU A 203 3.86 -18.28 -9.19
N PRO A 204 3.93 -17.18 -8.40
CA PRO A 204 4.45 -17.24 -7.03
C PRO A 204 3.64 -18.24 -6.22
N LYS A 205 4.31 -19.05 -5.39
CA LYS A 205 3.64 -19.97 -4.47
C LYS A 205 2.70 -19.18 -3.56
N SER A 206 1.45 -19.62 -3.45
CA SER A 206 0.53 -19.09 -2.44
C SER A 206 1.17 -19.27 -1.06
N LEU A 207 1.16 -18.21 -0.24
CA LEU A 207 1.64 -18.29 1.16
C LEU A 207 0.83 -19.29 2.01
N GLN A 208 -0.33 -19.75 1.52
CA GLN A 208 -1.19 -20.72 2.21
C GLN A 208 -0.59 -22.11 2.37
N LYS A 209 0.46 -22.49 1.65
CA LYS A 209 0.99 -23.87 1.65
C LYS A 209 2.06 -24.17 2.71
N GLY A 210 2.51 -23.21 3.49
CA GLY A 210 3.63 -23.40 4.44
C GLY A 210 3.29 -23.30 5.91
N GLU A 211 2.30 -22.53 6.30
CA GLU A 211 1.90 -22.35 7.70
C GLU A 211 0.37 -22.37 7.79
N GLN A 212 -0.19 -23.48 8.23
CA GLN A 212 -1.53 -23.49 8.81
C GLN A 212 -1.45 -22.68 10.09
N ILE A 213 -1.65 -21.37 9.98
CA ILE A 213 -1.88 -20.52 11.13
C ILE A 213 -3.22 -20.96 11.71
N LEU A 214 -3.18 -21.67 12.82
CA LEU A 214 -4.37 -22.01 13.60
C LEU A 214 -5.01 -20.68 14.01
N PHE A 215 -6.09 -20.31 13.32
CA PHE A 215 -6.90 -19.15 13.68
C PHE A 215 -7.46 -19.37 15.09
N LYS A 216 -6.82 -18.82 16.11
CA LYS A 216 -7.51 -18.59 17.35
C LYS A 216 -8.59 -17.55 17.05
N LYS A 217 -9.86 -17.87 17.35
CA LYS A 217 -10.91 -16.86 17.36
C LYS A 217 -10.41 -15.70 18.20
N HIS A 218 -10.20 -14.55 17.55
CA HIS A 218 -9.70 -13.36 18.25
C HIS A 218 -10.70 -12.96 19.33
N ALA A 219 -10.19 -12.58 20.49
CA ALA A 219 -11.00 -11.86 21.46
C ALA A 219 -11.57 -10.59 20.78
N PRO A 220 -12.79 -10.17 21.12
CA PRO A 220 -13.34 -8.94 20.59
C PRO A 220 -12.38 -7.80 20.87
N LEU A 221 -11.84 -7.19 19.82
CA LEU A 221 -11.03 -5.98 19.97
C LEU A 221 -11.92 -4.83 20.46
N PRO A 222 -11.34 -3.86 21.21
CA PRO A 222 -12.12 -2.72 21.66
C PRO A 222 -12.76 -2.02 20.47
N ALA A 223 -14.01 -1.58 20.64
CA ALA A 223 -14.73 -0.84 19.62
C ALA A 223 -13.91 0.38 19.19
N SER A 224 -13.84 0.65 17.89
CA SER A 224 -13.23 1.86 17.37
C SER A 224 -13.88 3.08 18.03
N GLU A 225 -13.08 4.08 18.40
CA GLU A 225 -13.55 5.38 18.88
C GLU A 225 -14.47 6.09 17.85
N TYR A 226 -14.28 5.73 16.56
CA TYR A 226 -14.99 6.31 15.42
C TYR A 226 -15.89 5.29 14.75
N THR A 227 -17.07 5.76 14.34
CA THR A 227 -18.10 4.93 13.71
C THR A 227 -17.87 4.74 12.20
N TYR A 228 -17.35 5.77 11.53
CA TYR A 228 -17.28 5.80 10.07
C TYR A 228 -15.84 5.84 9.55
N CYS A 229 -15.53 4.95 8.61
CA CYS A 229 -14.42 5.11 7.68
C CYS A 229 -14.89 5.98 6.52
N THR A 230 -14.23 7.12 6.31
CA THR A 230 -14.62 8.11 5.30
C THR A 230 -13.46 8.34 4.34
N GLU A 231 -13.74 8.17 3.06
CA GLU A 231 -12.76 8.33 1.98
C GLU A 231 -13.34 9.20 0.87
N PHE A 232 -12.52 10.05 0.29
CA PHE A 232 -12.87 10.82 -0.91
C PHE A 232 -11.62 11.33 -1.63
N ILE A 233 -11.84 11.83 -2.84
CA ILE A 233 -10.83 12.54 -3.62
C ILE A 233 -11.25 14.00 -3.71
N VAL A 234 -10.30 14.90 -3.48
CA VAL A 234 -10.44 16.34 -3.78
C VAL A 234 -9.78 16.62 -5.12
N LEU A 235 -10.54 17.09 -6.11
CA LEU A 235 -10.00 17.63 -7.35
C LEU A 235 -9.42 19.00 -7.03
N ARG A 236 -8.10 19.13 -7.02
CA ARG A 236 -7.38 20.29 -6.52
C ARG A 236 -7.77 21.56 -7.30
N LYS A 237 -8.17 22.58 -6.57
CA LYS A 237 -8.60 23.87 -7.12
C LYS A 237 -7.55 24.98 -6.89
N ASN A 238 -6.72 24.83 -5.90
CA ASN A 238 -5.78 25.85 -5.43
C ASN A 238 -4.47 25.22 -4.94
N LYS A 239 -3.54 26.07 -4.47
CA LYS A 239 -2.22 25.66 -3.97
C LYS A 239 -2.18 25.40 -2.46
N MET A 240 -3.33 25.24 -1.80
CA MET A 240 -3.34 24.86 -0.38
C MET A 240 -2.67 23.50 -0.22
N SER A 241 -1.89 23.33 0.86
CA SER A 241 -1.09 22.12 1.06
C SER A 241 -1.89 20.96 1.66
N GLU A 242 -1.39 19.77 1.45
CA GLU A 242 -1.92 18.54 2.07
C GLU A 242 -1.85 18.63 3.60
N GLU A 243 -0.78 19.21 4.14
CA GLU A 243 -0.56 19.39 5.58
C GLU A 243 -1.64 20.28 6.21
N GLU A 244 -2.07 21.33 5.49
CA GLU A 244 -3.15 22.18 5.96
C GLU A 244 -4.49 21.44 6.00
N LEU A 245 -4.76 20.59 5.00
CA LEU A 245 -5.96 19.73 5.00
C LEU A 245 -5.90 18.69 6.12
N GLU A 246 -4.77 18.01 6.27
CA GLU A 246 -4.55 17.03 7.34
C GLU A 246 -4.77 17.63 8.73
N LYS A 247 -4.21 18.84 8.97
CA LYS A 247 -4.40 19.55 10.22
C LYS A 247 -5.87 19.87 10.53
N ARG A 248 -6.64 20.29 9.52
CA ARG A 248 -8.08 20.56 9.69
C ARG A 248 -8.86 19.29 10.00
N LEU A 249 -8.55 18.20 9.30
CA LEU A 249 -9.23 16.91 9.47
C LEU A 249 -8.87 16.22 10.79
N SER A 250 -7.66 16.42 11.30
CA SER A 250 -7.23 15.89 12.61
C SER A 250 -8.05 16.46 13.78
N GLY A 251 -8.76 17.55 13.59
CA GLY A 251 -9.70 18.12 14.58
C GLY A 251 -11.07 17.44 14.60
N VAL A 252 -11.40 16.59 13.62
CA VAL A 252 -12.73 15.96 13.47
C VAL A 252 -12.68 14.45 13.32
N GLY A 253 -11.49 13.84 13.37
CA GLY A 253 -11.33 12.40 13.25
C GLY A 253 -9.94 11.90 13.59
N GLY A 254 -9.76 10.59 13.53
CA GLY A 254 -8.49 9.88 13.69
C GLY A 254 -8.11 9.10 12.44
N SER A 255 -6.93 8.45 12.47
CA SER A 255 -6.37 7.76 11.31
C SER A 255 -6.39 8.60 10.03
N VAL A 256 -6.15 9.91 10.18
CA VAL A 256 -6.21 10.86 9.07
C VAL A 256 -5.02 10.64 8.15
N ILE A 257 -5.29 10.39 6.88
CA ILE A 257 -4.30 10.22 5.83
C ILE A 257 -4.68 11.13 4.65
N VAL A 258 -3.75 12.00 4.26
CA VAL A 258 -3.90 12.94 3.16
C VAL A 258 -2.74 12.80 2.19
N VAL A 259 -3.00 12.42 0.94
CA VAL A 259 -1.96 12.21 -0.10
C VAL A 259 -2.34 12.93 -1.38
N GLY A 260 -1.45 13.77 -1.88
CA GLY A 260 -1.65 14.48 -3.15
C GLY A 260 -0.64 14.10 -4.24
N ASP A 261 -1.03 14.28 -5.50
CA ASP A 261 -0.17 14.14 -6.69
C ASP A 261 -0.03 15.43 -7.52
N GLY A 262 -0.52 16.56 -6.98
CA GLY A 262 -0.55 17.85 -7.66
C GLY A 262 -1.90 18.15 -8.33
N GLU A 263 -2.62 17.16 -8.84
CA GLU A 263 -3.94 17.28 -9.47
C GLU A 263 -5.07 16.93 -8.50
N ILE A 264 -4.86 15.91 -7.69
CA ILE A 264 -5.84 15.41 -6.72
C ILE A 264 -5.23 15.32 -5.33
N ILE A 265 -6.11 15.29 -4.32
CA ILE A 265 -5.77 14.90 -2.96
C ILE A 265 -6.69 13.75 -2.57
N LYS A 266 -6.11 12.58 -2.26
CA LYS A 266 -6.82 11.46 -1.67
C LYS A 266 -6.87 11.66 -0.16
N VAL A 267 -8.07 11.54 0.41
CA VAL A 267 -8.32 11.61 1.85
C VAL A 267 -8.88 10.29 2.35
N HIS A 268 -8.37 9.84 3.49
CA HIS A 268 -8.91 8.75 4.30
C HIS A 268 -8.88 9.18 5.76
N LEU A 269 -9.98 8.99 6.48
CA LEU A 269 -10.05 9.23 7.93
C LEU A 269 -11.14 8.39 8.57
N HIS A 270 -11.01 8.18 9.89
CA HIS A 270 -12.06 7.64 10.73
C HIS A 270 -12.71 8.80 11.51
N THR A 271 -14.03 8.91 11.45
CA THR A 271 -14.75 10.04 12.08
C THR A 271 -16.15 9.64 12.53
N ASN A 272 -16.71 10.41 13.45
CA ASN A 272 -18.13 10.33 13.79
C ASN A 272 -18.99 11.34 13.01
N ASP A 273 -18.35 12.28 12.30
CA ASP A 273 -19.01 13.30 11.47
C ASP A 273 -18.39 13.38 10.06
N PRO A 274 -18.77 12.47 9.14
CA PRO A 274 -18.32 12.52 7.75
C PRO A 274 -18.70 13.83 7.03
N GLY A 275 -19.85 14.42 7.40
CA GLY A 275 -20.31 15.67 6.80
C GLY A 275 -19.34 16.81 7.08
N LYS A 276 -18.88 16.92 8.32
CA LYS A 276 -17.90 17.95 8.72
C LYS A 276 -16.55 17.75 8.04
N ALA A 277 -16.09 16.50 7.87
CA ALA A 277 -14.87 16.21 7.15
C ALA A 277 -14.94 16.69 5.68
N MET A 278 -16.06 16.45 4.99
CA MET A 278 -16.29 16.93 3.63
C MET A 278 -16.39 18.46 3.55
N GLU A 279 -17.09 19.10 4.49
CA GLU A 279 -17.18 20.56 4.58
C GLU A 279 -15.78 21.21 4.68
N LEU A 280 -14.94 20.70 5.59
CA LEU A 280 -13.57 21.19 5.78
C LEU A 280 -12.66 21.00 4.56
N SER A 281 -12.97 19.99 3.71
CA SER A 281 -12.20 19.67 2.52
C SER A 281 -12.64 20.45 1.28
N SER A 282 -13.90 20.91 1.22
CA SER A 282 -14.47 21.61 0.07
C SER A 282 -13.71 22.86 -0.39
N PRO A 283 -13.07 23.65 0.51
CA PRO A 283 -12.25 24.79 0.08
C PRO A 283 -11.02 24.42 -0.76
N PHE A 284 -10.57 23.16 -0.72
CA PHE A 284 -9.40 22.67 -1.47
C PHE A 284 -9.75 22.29 -2.91
N GLY A 285 -11.02 21.96 -3.17
CA GLY A 285 -11.50 21.60 -4.51
C GLY A 285 -12.81 20.82 -4.49
N ALA A 286 -13.25 20.40 -5.66
CA ALA A 286 -14.46 19.58 -5.80
C ALA A 286 -14.21 18.16 -5.25
N LEU A 287 -15.20 17.63 -4.50
CA LEU A 287 -15.13 16.28 -3.94
C LEU A 287 -15.70 15.28 -4.92
N THR A 288 -15.01 14.13 -5.06
CA THR A 288 -15.45 12.99 -5.88
C THR A 288 -15.06 11.67 -5.21
N ASP A 289 -15.56 10.56 -5.73
CA ASP A 289 -15.27 9.20 -5.25
C ASP A 289 -15.49 9.06 -3.72
N ILE A 290 -16.56 9.68 -3.24
CA ILE A 290 -16.90 9.69 -1.81
C ILE A 290 -17.39 8.29 -1.42
N LYS A 291 -16.81 7.76 -0.34
CA LYS A 291 -17.19 6.51 0.29
C LYS A 291 -17.26 6.70 1.80
N ILE A 292 -18.34 6.24 2.39
CA ILE A 292 -18.54 6.25 3.85
C ILE A 292 -19.01 4.86 4.24
N ASP A 293 -18.20 4.16 5.02
CA ASP A 293 -18.52 2.84 5.57
C ASP A 293 -18.77 2.94 7.07
N ASN A 294 -19.80 2.26 7.57
CA ASN A 294 -20.01 2.13 9.00
C ASN A 294 -19.21 0.92 9.53
N MET A 295 -18.10 1.19 10.22
CA MET A 295 -17.18 0.18 10.73
C MET A 295 -17.83 -0.69 11.83
N ALA A 296 -18.77 -0.16 12.59
CA ALA A 296 -19.48 -0.93 13.62
C ALA A 296 -20.37 -2.00 12.99
N LEU A 297 -21.10 -1.65 11.92
CA LEU A 297 -21.93 -2.62 11.17
C LEU A 297 -21.07 -3.67 10.44
N GLN A 298 -19.93 -3.28 9.89
CA GLN A 298 -18.98 -4.23 9.26
C GLN A 298 -18.45 -5.23 10.30
N ALA A 299 -18.08 -4.76 11.49
CA ALA A 299 -17.62 -5.63 12.58
C ALA A 299 -18.68 -6.62 13.04
N GLU A 300 -19.97 -6.23 13.05
CA GLU A 300 -21.08 -7.13 13.37
C GLU A 300 -21.30 -8.20 12.29
N GLN A 301 -21.20 -7.82 11.01
CA GLN A 301 -21.34 -8.75 9.88
C GLN A 301 -20.23 -9.81 9.85
N ASN A 302 -19.01 -9.45 10.20
CA ASN A 302 -17.86 -10.36 10.27
C ASN A 302 -17.87 -11.29 11.48
N ARG A 303 -18.78 -11.08 12.47
CA ARG A 303 -18.98 -11.95 13.64
C ARG A 303 -20.01 -13.05 13.40
N ARG A 304 -20.82 -12.95 12.37
CA ARG A 304 -21.83 -13.94 11.95
C ARG A 304 -21.26 -14.96 10.97
#